data_4234529c798b3a7ed4d660d41d0ebcd6
#
_entry.id   4234529c798b3a7ed4d660d41d0ebcd6
#
_cell.length_a   1.000
_cell.length_b   1.000
_cell.length_c   1.000
_cell.angle_alpha   90.00
_cell.angle_beta   90.00
_cell.angle_gamma   90.00
#
_symmetry.space_group_name_H-M   'P 1'
#
loop_
_entity.id
_entity.type
_entity.pdbx_description
1 polymer ?
#
loop_
_entity_poly.entity_id
_entity_poly.type
_entity_poly.pdbx_seq_one_letter_code
_entity_poly.pdbx_strand_id
1 'polypeptide(L)'
;MHYRITKVQHEPGKRDDIVAYLKTKDEDVRSIEGLQSVRMIEISETESIAISKYENEQQLTMAEEKFKEIMGGMMPFMTAPPEVNNGDECWSIEK
;
A
#
# COMPACT_ATOMS: atom_id res chain seq x y z
N MET A 1 2.26 -4.67 15.88
CA MET A 1 2.38 -4.45 14.44
C MET A 1 2.04 -3.01 14.08
N HIS A 2 2.72 -2.48 13.10
CA HIS A 2 2.51 -1.11 12.63
C HIS A 2 1.99 -1.16 11.21
N TYR A 3 1.02 -0.32 10.88
CA TYR A 3 0.36 -0.36 9.57
C TYR A 3 0.48 0.94 8.82
N ARG A 4 0.60 0.84 7.49
CA ARG A 4 0.42 1.98 6.59
C ARG A 4 -0.87 1.74 5.84
N ILE A 5 -1.74 2.75 5.84
CA ILE A 5 -3.03 2.68 5.16
C ILE A 5 -3.02 3.78 4.10
N THR A 6 -3.13 3.38 2.84
CA THR A 6 -3.02 4.29 1.70
C THR A 6 -4.32 4.28 0.92
N LYS A 7 -4.98 5.43 0.84
CA LYS A 7 -6.16 5.59 0.02
C LYS A 7 -5.74 6.00 -1.38
N VAL A 8 -6.19 5.23 -2.37
CA VAL A 8 -5.85 5.42 -3.78
C VAL A 8 -7.13 5.70 -4.55
N GLN A 9 -7.17 6.86 -5.24
CA GLN A 9 -8.30 7.22 -6.09
C GLN A 9 -7.89 7.07 -7.55
N HIS A 10 -8.76 6.48 -8.37
CA HIS A 10 -8.48 6.21 -9.76
C HIS A 10 -9.77 6.23 -10.57
N GLU A 11 -9.67 6.30 -11.89
CA GLU A 11 -10.83 6.19 -12.76
C GLU A 11 -11.37 4.76 -12.78
N PRO A 12 -12.66 4.58 -13.13
CA PRO A 12 -13.22 3.24 -13.29
C PRO A 12 -12.37 2.42 -14.28
N GLY A 13 -12.12 1.17 -13.94
CA GLY A 13 -11.33 0.26 -14.78
C GLY A 13 -9.82 0.36 -14.60
N LYS A 14 -9.32 1.39 -13.93
CA LYS A 14 -7.87 1.57 -13.75
C LYS A 14 -7.28 0.72 -12.63
N ARG A 15 -8.11 0.15 -11.77
CA ARG A 15 -7.62 -0.75 -10.72
C ARG A 15 -6.83 -1.91 -11.30
N ASP A 16 -7.29 -2.47 -12.41
CA ASP A 16 -6.59 -3.59 -13.05
C ASP A 16 -5.20 -3.17 -13.53
N ASP A 17 -5.07 -1.95 -14.04
CA ASP A 17 -3.77 -1.41 -14.45
C ASP A 17 -2.85 -1.22 -13.26
N ILE A 18 -3.39 -0.73 -12.14
CA ILE A 18 -2.62 -0.57 -10.90
C ILE A 18 -2.15 -1.93 -10.39
N VAL A 19 -3.03 -2.92 -10.36
CA VAL A 19 -2.66 -4.26 -9.90
C VAL A 19 -1.61 -4.87 -10.83
N ALA A 20 -1.75 -4.69 -12.14
CA ALA A 20 -0.77 -5.18 -13.11
C ALA A 20 0.61 -4.53 -12.87
N TYR A 21 0.63 -3.22 -12.60
CA TYR A 21 1.86 -2.53 -12.26
C TYR A 21 2.47 -3.09 -10.98
N LEU A 22 1.67 -3.27 -9.93
CA LEU A 22 2.15 -3.79 -8.65
C LEU A 22 2.74 -5.19 -8.78
N LYS A 23 2.19 -6.01 -9.66
CA LYS A 23 2.76 -7.34 -9.93
C LYS A 23 4.18 -7.27 -10.47
N THR A 24 4.53 -6.20 -11.19
CA THR A 24 5.91 -6.03 -11.67
C THR A 24 6.86 -5.66 -10.54
N LYS A 25 6.34 -5.25 -9.39
CA LYS A 25 7.13 -4.86 -8.21
C LYS A 25 7.13 -5.92 -7.11
N ASP A 26 6.63 -7.11 -7.40
CA ASP A 26 6.48 -8.16 -6.41
C ASP A 26 7.79 -8.48 -5.67
N GLU A 27 8.89 -8.64 -6.41
CA GLU A 27 10.18 -8.94 -5.78
C GLU A 27 10.69 -7.78 -4.91
N ASP A 28 10.51 -6.54 -5.38
CA ASP A 28 10.91 -5.35 -4.62
C ASP A 28 10.14 -5.29 -3.31
N VAL A 29 8.83 -5.53 -3.37
CA VAL A 29 7.97 -5.52 -2.18
C VAL A 29 8.38 -6.62 -1.21
N ARG A 30 8.61 -7.84 -1.71
CA ARG A 30 9.01 -8.97 -0.88
C ARG A 30 10.37 -8.77 -0.22
N SER A 31 11.23 -7.94 -0.79
CA SER A 31 12.56 -7.67 -0.24
C SER A 31 12.55 -6.66 0.90
N ILE A 32 11.42 -6.01 1.17
CA ILE A 32 11.31 -5.00 2.23
C ILE A 32 11.39 -5.68 3.59
N GLU A 33 12.45 -5.36 4.35
CA GLU A 33 12.65 -5.93 5.67
C GLU A 33 11.56 -5.47 6.63
N GLY A 34 11.01 -6.43 7.39
CA GLY A 34 9.97 -6.13 8.37
C GLY A 34 8.56 -6.06 7.83
N LEU A 35 8.40 -6.04 6.51
CA LEU A 35 7.08 -6.07 5.90
C LEU A 35 6.48 -7.47 6.01
N GLN A 36 5.30 -7.55 6.59
CA GLN A 36 4.61 -8.82 6.83
C GLN A 36 3.61 -9.15 5.73
N SER A 37 2.88 -8.15 5.26
CA SER A 37 1.88 -8.34 4.22
C SER A 37 1.50 -7.01 3.60
N VAL A 38 0.99 -7.08 2.37
CA VAL A 38 0.38 -5.95 1.68
C VAL A 38 -0.91 -6.45 1.06
N ARG A 39 -1.99 -5.72 1.26
CA ARG A 39 -3.29 -6.04 0.66
C ARG A 39 -3.87 -4.78 0.03
N MET A 40 -4.50 -4.94 -1.12
CA MET A 40 -5.26 -3.87 -1.74
C MET A 40 -6.73 -4.28 -1.71
N ILE A 41 -7.56 -3.40 -1.19
CA ILE A 41 -8.98 -3.64 -0.98
C ILE A 41 -9.77 -2.75 -1.93
N GLU A 42 -10.71 -3.35 -2.64
CA GLU A 42 -11.62 -2.63 -3.52
C GLU A 42 -12.73 -1.99 -2.68
N ILE A 43 -12.80 -0.67 -2.68
CA ILE A 43 -13.83 0.07 -1.93
C ILE A 43 -14.99 0.44 -2.86
N SER A 44 -14.67 0.96 -4.03
CA SER A 44 -15.66 1.35 -5.03
C SER A 44 -14.99 1.27 -6.41
N GLU A 45 -15.72 1.64 -7.45
CA GLU A 45 -15.16 1.68 -8.81
C GLU A 45 -14.01 2.66 -8.95
N THR A 46 -13.92 3.65 -8.06
CA THR A 46 -12.94 4.74 -8.15
C THR A 46 -12.01 4.84 -6.94
N GLU A 47 -12.14 3.94 -5.98
CA GLU A 47 -11.34 3.99 -4.76
C GLU A 47 -10.87 2.62 -4.33
N SER A 48 -9.60 2.53 -3.96
CA SER A 48 -8.99 1.34 -3.39
C SER A 48 -8.18 1.75 -2.16
N ILE A 49 -8.02 0.83 -1.22
CA ILE A 49 -7.19 1.06 -0.03
C ILE A 49 -6.13 -0.02 0.02
N ALA A 50 -4.88 0.41 0.15
CA ALA A 50 -3.76 -0.50 0.34
C ALA A 50 -3.42 -0.53 1.84
N ILE A 51 -3.28 -1.73 2.38
CA ILE A 51 -2.96 -1.95 3.78
C ILE A 51 -1.64 -2.72 3.84
N SER A 52 -0.60 -2.08 4.38
CA SER A 52 0.72 -2.69 4.56
C SER A 52 0.96 -2.91 6.05
N LYS A 53 1.32 -4.13 6.40
CA LYS A 53 1.58 -4.51 7.79
C LYS A 53 3.07 -4.69 7.98
N TYR A 54 3.63 -3.96 8.95
CA TYR A 54 5.05 -4.01 9.29
C TYR A 54 5.24 -4.53 10.71
N GLU A 55 6.40 -5.09 10.98
CA GLU A 55 6.74 -5.60 12.28
C GLU A 55 6.69 -4.51 13.36
N ASN A 56 7.17 -3.30 13.04
CA ASN A 56 7.15 -2.15 13.93
C ASN A 56 7.28 -0.86 13.13
N GLU A 57 7.16 0.28 13.82
CA GLU A 57 7.23 1.61 13.21
C GLU A 57 8.59 1.86 12.55
N GLN A 58 9.67 1.39 13.18
CA GLN A 58 11.01 1.58 12.63
C GLN A 58 11.14 0.93 11.25
N GLN A 59 10.59 -0.26 11.08
CA GLN A 59 10.63 -0.97 9.80
C GLN A 59 9.83 -0.21 8.73
N LEU A 60 8.69 0.35 9.12
CA LEU A 60 7.90 1.17 8.19
C LEU A 60 8.71 2.40 7.75
N THR A 61 9.37 3.07 8.69
CA THR A 61 10.18 4.26 8.41
C THR A 61 11.33 3.92 7.45
N MET A 62 11.98 2.78 7.66
CA MET A 62 13.08 2.33 6.80
C MET A 62 12.61 1.99 5.38
N ALA A 63 11.34 1.63 5.22
CA ALA A 63 10.77 1.29 3.92
C ALA A 63 10.23 2.51 3.16
N GLU A 64 10.34 3.71 3.72
CA GLU A 64 9.70 4.90 3.16
C GLU A 64 10.16 5.23 1.73
N GLU A 65 11.46 5.12 1.46
CA GLU A 65 11.98 5.41 0.12
C GLU A 65 11.44 4.42 -0.92
N LYS A 66 11.42 3.14 -0.58
CA LYS A 66 10.89 2.11 -1.47
C LYS A 66 9.39 2.33 -1.70
N PHE A 67 8.66 2.70 -0.66
CA PHE A 67 7.25 3.02 -0.76
C PHE A 67 7.01 4.17 -1.74
N LYS A 68 7.78 5.26 -1.60
CA LYS A 68 7.65 6.42 -2.48
C LYS A 68 7.98 6.08 -3.93
N GLU A 69 8.97 5.24 -4.14
CA GLU A 69 9.35 4.78 -5.47
C GLU A 69 8.20 4.02 -6.14
N ILE A 70 7.59 3.08 -5.40
CA ILE A 70 6.48 2.28 -5.90
C ILE A 70 5.27 3.17 -6.16
N MET A 71 4.94 4.07 -5.23
CA MET A 71 3.82 5.00 -5.40
C MET A 71 4.02 5.91 -6.61
N GLY A 72 5.27 6.34 -6.85
CA GLY A 72 5.59 7.16 -8.03
C GLY A 72 5.17 6.49 -9.33
N GLY A 73 5.35 5.19 -9.43
CA GLY A 73 4.93 4.41 -10.60
C GLY A 73 3.41 4.24 -10.70
N MET A 74 2.69 4.39 -9.59
CA MET A 74 1.22 4.31 -9.58
C MET A 74 0.56 5.63 -9.97
N MET A 75 1.25 6.74 -9.80
CA MET A 75 0.68 8.07 -10.02
C MET A 75 -0.02 8.25 -11.37
N PRO A 76 0.51 7.73 -12.50
CA PRO A 76 -0.17 7.87 -13.78
C PRO A 76 -1.58 7.29 -13.83
N PHE A 77 -1.90 6.35 -12.94
CA PHE A 77 -3.21 5.68 -12.89
C PHE A 77 -4.15 6.34 -11.87
N MET A 78 -3.68 7.37 -11.15
CA MET A 78 -4.43 7.97 -10.05
C MET A 78 -5.04 9.31 -10.45
N THR A 79 -6.19 9.63 -9.87
CA THR A 79 -6.90 10.89 -10.13
C THR A 79 -6.60 11.95 -9.07
N ALA A 80 -5.95 11.58 -7.96
CA ALA A 80 -5.62 12.48 -6.87
C ALA A 80 -4.38 11.94 -6.14
N PRO A 81 -3.63 12.79 -5.41
CA PRO A 81 -2.53 12.32 -4.58
C PRO A 81 -3.03 11.30 -3.55
N PRO A 82 -2.22 10.28 -3.21
CA PRO A 82 -2.63 9.31 -2.21
C PRO A 82 -2.75 9.93 -0.83
N GLU A 83 -3.72 9.47 -0.06
CA GLU A 83 -3.82 9.83 1.35
C GLU A 83 -3.19 8.70 2.14
N VAL A 84 -2.13 9.02 2.87
CA VAL A 84 -1.34 8.03 3.60
C VAL A 84 -1.42 8.30 5.10
N ASN A 85 -1.79 7.26 5.84
CA ASN A 85 -1.78 7.28 7.30
C ASN A 85 -1.03 6.06 7.79
N ASN A 86 -0.46 6.16 8.99
CA ASN A 86 0.14 5.00 9.62
C ASN A 86 -0.13 5.04 11.11
N GLY A 87 -0.09 3.89 11.76
CA GLY A 87 -0.34 3.78 13.17
C GLY A 87 -0.10 2.37 13.69
N ASP A 88 0.05 2.29 15.00
CA ASP A 88 0.22 1.01 15.67
C ASP A 88 -1.12 0.33 15.86
N GLU A 89 -1.08 -1.00 15.81
CA GLU A 89 -2.21 -1.82 16.15
C GLU A 89 -2.51 -1.64 17.64
N CYS A 90 -3.73 -1.23 17.96
CA CYS A 90 -4.14 -0.99 19.35
C CYS A 90 -5.08 -2.07 19.87
N TRP A 91 -5.60 -2.92 18.99
CA TRP A 91 -6.44 -4.04 19.38
C TRP A 91 -6.52 -5.01 18.22
N SER A 92 -6.49 -6.30 18.52
CA SER A 92 -6.64 -7.33 17.49
C SER A 92 -7.26 -8.57 18.11
N ILE A 93 -7.90 -9.38 17.29
CA ILE A 93 -8.43 -10.67 17.68
C ILE A 93 -8.27 -11.64 16.50
N GLU A 94 -7.80 -12.83 16.79
CA GLU A 94 -7.77 -13.93 15.82
C GLU A 94 -8.93 -14.86 16.14
N LYS A 95 -9.67 -15.25 15.11
CA LYS A 95 -10.87 -16.05 15.29
C LYS A 95 -10.68 -17.47 14.83
#